data_b94a39b59a63e7fdc0a59d24a1f356b2
#
_entry.id   b94a39b59a63e7fdc0a59d24a1f356b2
#
_cell.length_a   1.000
_cell.length_b   1.000
_cell.length_c   1.000
_cell.angle_alpha   90.00
_cell.angle_beta   90.00
_cell.angle_gamma   90.00
#
_symmetry.space_group_name_H-M   'P 1'
#
loop_
_entity.id
_entity.type
_entity.pdbx_description
1 polymer ?
#
loop_
_entity_poly.entity_id
_entity_poly.type
_entity_poly.pdbx_seq_one_letter_code
_entity_poly.pdbx_strand_id
1 'polypeptide(L)'
;LEIKDGDIKFIPKNNKINADANDLDDADSDGILENGTDSPETENNAQTEEKRLIAVISSLSKKKEKVSAPLLYNLAELQNECSKFFKISPDETLKIVQELYEKKLTTYPRTDARVLSTAIAKVVNKNIAGLGNIPAFAPAVKFILDNNLYAGIAKTKYVDDKKITDHYAIIPTGQGFGALSSLSATAKKVYEIICRRFL
;
A
#
# COMPACT_ATOMS: atom_id res chain seq x y z
N LEU A 1 10.72 -2.89 -22.68
CA LEU A 1 9.96 -4.10 -22.28
C LEU A 1 9.24 -3.77 -20.98
N GLU A 2 7.93 -3.49 -21.05
CA GLU A 2 7.07 -3.43 -19.87
C GLU A 2 6.81 -4.86 -19.40
N ILE A 3 7.42 -5.25 -18.28
CA ILE A 3 7.07 -6.48 -17.58
C ILE A 3 6.07 -6.10 -16.50
N LYS A 4 4.79 -6.29 -16.77
CA LYS A 4 3.72 -6.24 -15.78
C LYS A 4 3.56 -7.63 -15.19
N ASP A 5 3.69 -7.71 -13.85
CA ASP A 5 3.41 -8.85 -12.99
C ASP A 5 4.33 -10.08 -13.13
N GLY A 6 5.37 -10.09 -12.34
CA GLY A 6 6.17 -11.28 -12.04
C GLY A 6 7.41 -10.92 -11.22
N ASP A 7 7.59 -11.56 -10.08
CA ASP A 7 8.80 -11.43 -9.27
C ASP A 7 10.02 -11.88 -10.08
N ILE A 8 10.86 -10.94 -10.49
CA ILE A 8 12.15 -11.25 -11.12
C ILE A 8 13.16 -11.42 -10.00
N LYS A 9 13.58 -12.64 -9.72
CA LYS A 9 14.71 -12.93 -8.85
C LYS A 9 15.99 -12.91 -9.69
N PHE A 10 16.84 -11.91 -9.45
CA PHE A 10 18.21 -11.91 -9.95
C PHE A 10 19.07 -12.81 -9.05
N ILE A 11 19.58 -13.89 -9.60
CA ILE A 11 20.61 -14.72 -8.95
C ILE A 11 21.94 -14.36 -9.59
N PRO A 12 22.84 -13.61 -8.91
CA PRO A 12 24.16 -13.36 -9.45
C PRO A 12 24.95 -14.69 -9.48
N LYS A 13 25.52 -15.04 -10.61
CA LYS A 13 26.53 -16.09 -10.65
C LYS A 13 27.74 -15.64 -9.82
N ASN A 14 28.00 -16.34 -8.71
CA ASN A 14 29.17 -16.14 -7.88
C ASN A 14 30.45 -16.26 -8.70
N ASN A 15 31.10 -15.15 -9.02
CA ASN A 15 32.52 -15.10 -9.15
C ASN A 15 33.07 -14.84 -7.74
N LYS A 16 33.75 -15.81 -7.17
CA LYS A 16 34.50 -15.68 -5.94
C LYS A 16 35.52 -14.53 -6.13
N ILE A 17 35.26 -13.41 -5.50
CA ILE A 17 36.27 -12.39 -5.23
C ILE A 17 36.68 -12.66 -3.79
N ASN A 18 37.88 -13.22 -3.62
CA ASN A 18 38.57 -13.27 -2.33
C ASN A 18 38.82 -11.81 -1.93
N ALA A 19 38.14 -11.37 -0.91
CA ALA A 19 38.48 -10.16 -0.17
C ALA A 19 39.27 -10.61 1.06
N ASP A 20 40.58 -10.55 0.99
CA ASP A 20 41.41 -10.48 2.19
C ASP A 20 41.38 -9.06 2.71
N ALA A 21 40.93 -8.97 3.95
CA ALA A 21 41.04 -7.78 4.77
C ALA A 21 42.48 -7.68 5.30
N ASN A 22 42.97 -6.45 5.40
CA ASN A 22 43.64 -5.92 6.60
C ASN A 22 44.20 -4.54 6.37
N ASP A 23 43.73 -3.67 7.20
CA ASP A 23 44.42 -2.90 8.24
C ASP A 23 45.15 -1.62 7.80
N LEU A 24 44.57 -0.55 8.27
CA LEU A 24 45.02 0.47 9.22
C LEU A 24 46.29 1.27 8.92
N ASP A 25 46.12 2.54 9.18
CA ASP A 25 46.96 3.54 9.82
C ASP A 25 47.67 4.58 8.96
N ASP A 26 47.18 5.78 9.16
CA ASP A 26 47.77 7.06 9.53
C ASP A 26 49.07 7.60 8.89
N ALA A 27 48.96 8.89 8.71
CA ALA A 27 49.93 9.96 8.95
C ALA A 27 50.67 10.62 7.74
N ASP A 28 50.28 11.87 7.59
CA ASP A 28 51.09 13.09 7.37
C ASP A 28 52.47 13.04 6.67
N SER A 29 52.65 13.81 5.66
CA SER A 29 53.42 15.07 5.66
C SER A 29 54.06 15.41 4.30
N ASP A 30 53.86 16.63 3.93
CA ASP A 30 54.69 17.58 3.21
C ASP A 30 55.91 17.16 2.40
N GLY A 31 56.05 17.75 1.21
CA GLY A 31 57.36 17.93 0.59
C GLY A 31 57.40 18.14 -0.89
N ILE A 32 57.35 19.32 -1.29
CA ILE A 32 57.77 20.19 -2.38
C ILE A 32 58.96 19.69 -3.26
N LEU A 33 58.90 20.07 -4.55
CA LEU A 33 59.90 20.50 -5.56
C LEU A 33 60.33 19.49 -6.65
N GLU A 34 60.02 19.90 -7.79
CA GLU A 34 60.71 20.44 -9.00
C GLU A 34 61.50 19.50 -9.93
N ASN A 35 61.18 19.75 -11.19
CA ASN A 35 61.99 19.78 -12.39
C ASN A 35 62.40 18.51 -13.15
N GLY A 36 61.90 18.47 -14.36
CA GLY A 36 62.88 18.42 -15.47
C GLY A 36 62.69 17.30 -16.51
N THR A 37 62.22 17.71 -17.65
CA THR A 37 62.70 17.33 -19.01
C THR A 37 62.30 16.00 -19.66
N ASP A 38 61.64 16.23 -20.76
CA ASP A 38 61.76 15.55 -22.08
C ASP A 38 61.25 14.15 -22.34
N SER A 39 60.42 14.18 -23.38
CA SER A 39 59.71 13.11 -24.13
C SER A 39 60.60 11.95 -24.62
N PRO A 40 60.05 10.83 -25.06
CA PRO A 40 59.10 10.79 -26.16
C PRO A 40 57.90 9.82 -25.99
N GLU A 41 56.92 10.11 -26.82
CA GLU A 41 55.73 9.39 -27.11
C GLU A 41 55.90 7.87 -27.26
N THR A 42 55.14 7.13 -26.48
CA THR A 42 54.74 5.80 -26.87
C THR A 42 53.26 5.69 -26.65
N GLU A 43 52.49 5.79 -27.71
CA GLU A 43 51.09 5.46 -27.74
C GLU A 43 50.88 4.01 -27.29
N ASN A 44 50.57 3.80 -26.05
CA ASN A 44 49.94 2.57 -25.59
C ASN A 44 48.43 2.77 -25.63
N ASN A 45 47.89 2.39 -26.79
CA ASN A 45 46.48 2.22 -27.02
C ASN A 45 45.96 1.06 -26.13
N ALA A 46 45.80 1.32 -24.85
CA ALA A 46 45.12 0.42 -23.94
C ALA A 46 43.62 0.52 -24.24
N GLN A 47 43.16 -0.32 -25.17
CA GLN A 47 41.76 -0.61 -25.35
C GLN A 47 41.28 -1.25 -24.02
N THR A 48 40.70 -0.41 -23.17
CA THR A 48 39.90 -0.87 -22.03
C THR A 48 38.69 -1.57 -22.61
N GLU A 49 38.77 -2.89 -22.75
CA GLU A 49 37.58 -3.71 -23.00
C GLU A 49 36.63 -3.50 -21.83
N GLU A 50 35.62 -2.66 -22.02
CA GLU A 50 34.47 -2.59 -21.12
C GLU A 50 33.87 -3.97 -21.05
N LYS A 51 34.14 -4.68 -19.98
CA LYS A 51 33.54 -5.97 -19.64
C LYS A 51 32.05 -5.72 -19.40
N ARG A 52 31.25 -5.79 -20.46
CA ARG A 52 29.79 -5.73 -20.35
C ARG A 52 29.32 -6.94 -19.55
N LEU A 53 28.84 -6.68 -18.35
CA LEU A 53 28.15 -7.67 -17.53
C LEU A 53 26.82 -8.02 -18.22
N ILE A 54 26.76 -9.18 -18.84
CA ILE A 54 25.53 -9.71 -19.44
C ILE A 54 24.84 -10.56 -18.40
N ALA A 55 23.65 -10.15 -17.95
CA ALA A 55 22.78 -10.95 -17.12
C ALA A 55 21.81 -11.74 -18.01
N VAL A 56 21.82 -13.06 -17.86
CA VAL A 56 20.92 -13.96 -18.59
C VAL A 56 19.88 -14.51 -17.64
N ILE A 57 18.59 -14.36 -17.99
CA ILE A 57 17.50 -14.97 -17.23
C ILE A 57 17.54 -16.48 -17.51
N SER A 58 17.92 -17.28 -16.48
CA SER A 58 18.06 -18.73 -16.61
C SER A 58 16.73 -19.47 -16.45
N SER A 59 15.78 -18.91 -15.71
CA SER A 59 14.45 -19.47 -15.58
C SER A 59 13.42 -18.41 -15.25
N LEU A 60 12.20 -18.60 -15.73
CA LEU A 60 11.03 -17.77 -15.39
C LEU A 60 9.90 -18.73 -15.01
N SER A 61 9.38 -18.61 -13.78
CA SER A 61 8.20 -19.34 -13.36
C SER A 61 7.06 -18.39 -13.02
N LYS A 62 5.86 -18.66 -13.52
CA LYS A 62 4.64 -17.89 -13.23
C LYS A 62 3.69 -18.75 -12.41
N LYS A 63 3.44 -18.35 -11.16
CA LYS A 63 2.46 -19.00 -10.29
C LYS A 63 1.25 -18.11 -10.11
N LYS A 64 0.06 -18.64 -10.36
CA LYS A 64 -1.20 -17.92 -10.16
C LYS A 64 -1.71 -18.20 -8.76
N GLU A 65 -1.72 -17.20 -7.90
CA GLU A 65 -2.25 -17.33 -6.54
C GLU A 65 -3.57 -16.57 -6.40
N LYS A 66 -4.51 -17.20 -5.67
CA LYS A 66 -5.81 -16.60 -5.38
C LYS A 66 -5.74 -15.97 -3.99
N VAL A 67 -5.67 -14.64 -3.93
CA VAL A 67 -5.69 -13.89 -2.67
C VAL A 67 -7.11 -13.40 -2.42
N SER A 68 -7.67 -13.75 -1.26
CA SER A 68 -8.98 -13.23 -0.86
C SER A 68 -8.85 -11.78 -0.38
N ALA A 69 -9.83 -10.93 -0.73
CA ALA A 69 -9.91 -9.58 -0.19
C ALA A 69 -9.89 -9.59 1.36
N PRO A 70 -9.23 -8.61 2.01
CA PRO A 70 -9.15 -8.54 3.47
C PRO A 70 -10.54 -8.31 4.09
N LEU A 71 -10.66 -8.57 5.41
CA LEU A 71 -11.85 -8.22 6.17
C LEU A 71 -11.99 -6.69 6.26
N LEU A 72 -13.17 -6.23 6.66
CA LEU A 72 -13.46 -4.82 6.90
C LEU A 72 -12.59 -4.25 8.03
N TYR A 73 -12.64 -2.95 8.23
CA TYR A 73 -11.90 -2.30 9.29
C TYR A 73 -12.60 -2.41 10.64
N ASN A 74 -11.82 -2.74 11.66
CA ASN A 74 -12.03 -2.29 13.03
C ASN A 74 -11.11 -1.09 13.30
N LEU A 75 -11.13 -0.55 14.53
CA LEU A 75 -10.31 0.60 14.88
C LEU A 75 -8.82 0.31 14.75
N ALA A 76 -8.34 -0.81 15.26
CA ALA A 76 -6.92 -1.16 15.25
C ALA A 76 -6.34 -1.30 13.84
N GLU A 77 -7.05 -2.00 12.95
CA GLU A 77 -6.63 -2.15 11.56
C GLU A 77 -6.64 -0.81 10.82
N LEU A 78 -7.65 0.03 11.06
CA LEU A 78 -7.70 1.36 10.47
C LEU A 78 -6.54 2.23 10.94
N GLN A 79 -6.21 2.20 12.24
CA GLN A 79 -5.05 2.91 12.80
C GLN A 79 -3.74 2.43 12.18
N ASN A 80 -3.56 1.12 12.02
CA ASN A 80 -2.38 0.53 11.38
C ASN A 80 -2.21 1.00 9.94
N GLU A 81 -3.28 0.98 9.15
CA GLU A 81 -3.23 1.45 7.76
C GLU A 81 -3.01 2.96 7.66
N CYS A 82 -3.67 3.75 8.50
CA CYS A 82 -3.47 5.20 8.54
C CYS A 82 -2.03 5.57 8.92
N SER A 83 -1.44 4.87 9.89
CA SER A 83 -0.04 5.06 10.24
C SER A 83 0.89 4.69 9.07
N LYS A 84 0.62 3.60 8.39
CA LYS A 84 1.42 3.13 7.24
C LYS A 84 1.36 4.09 6.06
N PHE A 85 0.16 4.52 5.66
CA PHE A 85 -0.05 5.29 4.42
C PHE A 85 0.05 6.81 4.62
N PHE A 86 -0.44 7.32 5.75
CA PHE A 86 -0.57 8.74 5.99
C PHE A 86 0.38 9.28 7.06
N LYS A 87 1.11 8.39 7.75
CA LYS A 87 2.05 8.74 8.82
C LYS A 87 1.41 9.51 9.98
N ILE A 88 0.13 9.25 10.25
CA ILE A 88 -0.61 9.81 11.38
C ILE A 88 -0.64 8.82 12.55
N SER A 89 -0.75 9.37 13.77
CA SER A 89 -0.79 8.56 14.98
C SER A 89 -2.13 7.81 15.15
N PRO A 90 -2.16 6.75 15.98
CA PRO A 90 -3.42 6.10 16.34
C PRO A 90 -4.45 7.06 16.95
N ASP A 91 -4.01 7.97 17.80
CA ASP A 91 -4.90 8.98 18.43
C ASP A 91 -5.47 9.96 17.42
N GLU A 92 -4.67 10.41 16.46
CA GLU A 92 -5.13 11.27 15.38
C GLU A 92 -6.12 10.53 14.48
N THR A 93 -5.84 9.27 14.16
CA THR A 93 -6.78 8.40 13.41
C THR A 93 -8.11 8.28 14.14
N LEU A 94 -8.09 8.04 15.47
CA LEU A 94 -9.31 7.95 16.27
C LEU A 94 -10.09 9.27 16.25
N LYS A 95 -9.44 10.41 16.37
CA LYS A 95 -10.09 11.73 16.29
C LYS A 95 -10.77 11.93 14.93
N ILE A 96 -10.07 11.60 13.86
CA ILE A 96 -10.61 11.72 12.50
C ILE A 96 -11.82 10.81 12.30
N VAL A 97 -11.72 9.54 12.66
CA VAL A 97 -12.83 8.61 12.43
C VAL A 97 -14.02 8.88 13.35
N GLN A 98 -13.78 9.45 14.54
CA GLN A 98 -14.82 9.97 15.41
C GLN A 98 -15.56 11.14 14.74
N GLU A 99 -14.83 12.08 14.14
CA GLU A 99 -15.42 13.19 13.37
C GLU A 99 -16.26 12.66 12.19
N LEU A 100 -15.76 11.66 11.46
CA LEU A 100 -16.50 11.04 10.36
C LEU A 100 -17.81 10.41 10.84
N TYR A 101 -17.79 9.75 12.00
CA TYR A 101 -18.99 9.19 12.62
C TYR A 101 -20.00 10.27 13.03
N GLU A 102 -19.57 11.32 13.71
CA GLU A 102 -20.42 12.44 14.13
C GLU A 102 -21.08 13.16 12.94
N LYS A 103 -20.36 13.22 11.82
CA LYS A 103 -20.86 13.73 10.53
C LYS A 103 -21.70 12.69 9.76
N LYS A 104 -21.99 11.52 10.35
CA LYS A 104 -22.79 10.43 9.76
C LYS A 104 -22.20 9.84 8.49
N LEU A 105 -20.91 9.98 8.26
CA LEU A 105 -20.22 9.41 7.10
C LEU A 105 -19.83 7.94 7.30
N THR A 106 -19.50 7.57 8.54
CA THR A 106 -19.12 6.19 8.90
C THR A 106 -19.96 5.67 10.07
N THR A 107 -19.90 4.36 10.29
CA THR A 107 -20.43 3.69 11.49
C THR A 107 -19.53 3.95 12.70
N TYR A 108 -19.97 3.52 13.89
CA TYR A 108 -19.27 3.76 15.15
C TYR A 108 -17.83 3.23 15.11
N PRO A 109 -16.82 4.08 15.45
CA PRO A 109 -15.43 3.74 15.19
C PRO A 109 -14.79 2.85 16.25
N ARG A 110 -15.29 2.82 17.49
CA ARG A 110 -14.68 2.04 18.56
C ARG A 110 -15.25 0.62 18.56
N THR A 111 -14.84 -0.17 17.60
CA THR A 111 -15.25 -1.56 17.44
C THR A 111 -14.05 -2.46 17.19
N ASP A 112 -14.10 -3.67 17.73
CA ASP A 112 -13.13 -4.72 17.45
C ASP A 112 -13.59 -5.63 16.30
N ALA A 113 -14.87 -5.54 15.91
CA ALA A 113 -15.42 -6.35 14.85
C ALA A 113 -14.92 -5.92 13.47
N ARG A 114 -14.63 -6.91 12.64
CA ARG A 114 -14.20 -6.75 11.23
C ARG A 114 -15.21 -7.31 10.24
N VAL A 115 -16.44 -7.55 10.72
CA VAL A 115 -17.53 -8.18 9.99
C VAL A 115 -18.80 -7.36 10.14
N LEU A 116 -19.76 -7.62 9.28
CA LEU A 116 -21.12 -7.06 9.33
C LEU A 116 -22.06 -8.03 10.07
N SER A 117 -23.13 -7.48 10.63
CA SER A 117 -24.24 -8.29 11.10
C SER A 117 -25.13 -8.75 9.94
N THR A 118 -25.88 -9.81 10.15
CA THR A 118 -26.92 -10.28 9.21
C THR A 118 -27.94 -9.18 8.91
N ALA A 119 -28.26 -8.33 9.88
CA ALA A 119 -29.18 -7.20 9.70
C ALA A 119 -28.62 -6.15 8.72
N ILE A 120 -27.33 -5.81 8.87
CA ILE A 120 -26.67 -4.85 7.96
C ILE A 120 -26.46 -5.46 6.57
N ALA A 121 -26.16 -6.74 6.47
CA ALA A 121 -26.03 -7.42 5.19
C ALA A 121 -27.30 -7.34 4.32
N LYS A 122 -28.47 -7.28 4.92
CA LYS A 122 -29.77 -7.12 4.22
C LYS A 122 -29.97 -5.74 3.60
N VAL A 123 -29.29 -4.73 4.12
CA VAL A 123 -29.45 -3.32 3.68
C VAL A 123 -28.17 -2.74 3.08
N VAL A 124 -27.12 -3.54 2.93
CA VAL A 124 -25.80 -3.11 2.45
C VAL A 124 -25.86 -2.41 1.10
N ASN A 125 -26.80 -2.80 0.24
CA ASN A 125 -27.05 -2.16 -1.05
C ASN A 125 -27.37 -0.66 -0.92
N LYS A 126 -28.03 -0.24 0.15
CA LYS A 126 -28.32 1.17 0.41
C LYS A 126 -27.05 1.96 0.73
N ASN A 127 -26.15 1.37 1.53
CA ASN A 127 -24.86 1.96 1.82
C ASN A 127 -24.01 2.11 0.55
N ILE A 128 -23.98 1.05 -0.28
CA ILE A 128 -23.28 1.05 -1.57
C ILE A 128 -23.88 2.13 -2.50
N ALA A 129 -25.20 2.14 -2.68
CA ALA A 129 -25.88 3.08 -3.55
C ALA A 129 -25.61 4.54 -3.16
N GLY A 130 -25.61 4.83 -1.85
CA GLY A 130 -25.28 6.16 -1.34
C GLY A 130 -23.91 6.65 -1.79
N LEU A 131 -22.89 5.78 -1.82
CA LEU A 131 -21.53 6.14 -2.27
C LEU A 131 -21.48 6.57 -3.74
N GLY A 132 -22.48 6.22 -4.55
CA GLY A 132 -22.60 6.70 -5.93
C GLY A 132 -22.72 8.22 -6.08
N ASN A 133 -23.06 8.93 -4.99
CA ASN A 133 -23.05 10.40 -4.96
C ASN A 133 -21.64 11.01 -4.91
N ILE A 134 -20.61 10.18 -4.70
CA ILE A 134 -19.22 10.61 -4.72
C ILE A 134 -18.63 10.25 -6.09
N PRO A 135 -18.24 11.24 -6.93
CA PRO A 135 -17.81 10.99 -8.31
C PRO A 135 -16.69 9.93 -8.43
N ALA A 136 -15.75 9.90 -7.47
CA ALA A 136 -14.66 8.93 -7.47
C ALA A 136 -15.12 7.48 -7.30
N PHE A 137 -16.28 7.22 -6.70
CA PHE A 137 -16.82 5.89 -6.46
C PHE A 137 -17.97 5.51 -7.39
N ALA A 138 -18.57 6.49 -8.07
CA ALA A 138 -19.74 6.27 -8.92
C ALA A 138 -19.59 5.13 -9.95
N PRO A 139 -18.45 4.98 -10.68
CA PRO A 139 -18.27 3.89 -11.61
C PRO A 139 -18.27 2.51 -10.94
N ALA A 140 -17.56 2.38 -9.79
CA ALA A 140 -17.51 1.14 -9.03
C ALA A 140 -18.87 0.77 -8.44
N VAL A 141 -19.56 1.76 -7.87
CA VAL A 141 -20.91 1.58 -7.31
C VAL A 141 -21.87 1.12 -8.42
N LYS A 142 -21.85 1.78 -9.57
CA LYS A 142 -22.68 1.39 -10.70
C LYS A 142 -22.42 -0.06 -11.12
N PHE A 143 -21.15 -0.44 -11.26
CA PHE A 143 -20.76 -1.81 -11.62
C PHE A 143 -21.27 -2.84 -10.60
N ILE A 144 -21.11 -2.56 -9.29
CA ILE A 144 -21.55 -3.44 -8.21
C ILE A 144 -23.09 -3.61 -8.23
N LEU A 145 -23.83 -2.52 -8.41
CA LEU A 145 -25.30 -2.56 -8.40
C LEU A 145 -25.86 -3.23 -9.65
N ASP A 146 -25.36 -2.87 -10.84
CA ASP A 146 -25.82 -3.44 -12.12
C ASP A 146 -25.58 -4.96 -12.20
N ASN A 147 -24.50 -5.45 -11.59
CA ASN A 147 -24.16 -6.86 -11.58
C ASN A 147 -24.62 -7.57 -10.29
N ASN A 148 -25.33 -6.88 -9.40
CA ASN A 148 -25.85 -7.42 -8.14
C ASN A 148 -24.80 -8.14 -7.27
N LEU A 149 -23.57 -7.61 -7.24
CA LEU A 149 -22.42 -8.25 -6.59
C LEU A 149 -22.53 -8.31 -5.07
N TYR A 150 -23.38 -7.50 -4.46
CA TYR A 150 -23.69 -7.54 -3.03
C TYR A 150 -24.61 -8.70 -2.63
N ALA A 151 -25.29 -9.33 -3.63
CA ALA A 151 -26.18 -10.45 -3.36
C ALA A 151 -25.39 -11.64 -2.78
N GLY A 152 -25.92 -12.22 -1.70
CA GLY A 152 -25.28 -13.35 -1.07
C GLY A 152 -24.15 -13.02 -0.09
N ILE A 153 -23.85 -11.75 0.17
CA ILE A 153 -22.82 -11.33 1.13
C ILE A 153 -23.04 -11.95 2.51
N ALA A 154 -24.29 -12.20 2.92
CA ALA A 154 -24.65 -12.84 4.18
C ALA A 154 -24.08 -14.26 4.34
N LYS A 155 -23.70 -14.93 3.24
CA LYS A 155 -23.10 -16.28 3.24
C LYS A 155 -21.57 -16.25 3.15
N THR A 156 -20.96 -15.09 3.24
CA THR A 156 -19.51 -14.89 3.10
C THR A 156 -18.85 -14.68 4.46
N LYS A 157 -17.51 -14.72 4.47
CA LYS A 157 -16.70 -14.41 5.66
C LYS A 157 -16.87 -12.98 6.20
N TYR A 158 -17.54 -12.09 5.46
CA TYR A 158 -17.76 -10.69 5.85
C TYR A 158 -18.98 -10.50 6.75
N VAL A 159 -19.79 -11.54 6.97
CA VAL A 159 -20.99 -11.50 7.83
C VAL A 159 -20.90 -12.61 8.87
N ASP A 160 -20.86 -12.22 10.16
CA ASP A 160 -20.80 -13.18 11.25
C ASP A 160 -21.27 -12.51 12.56
N ASP A 161 -22.53 -12.73 12.92
CA ASP A 161 -23.12 -12.15 14.14
C ASP A 161 -22.39 -12.59 15.42
N LYS A 162 -21.73 -13.76 15.42
CA LYS A 162 -21.00 -14.28 16.59
C LYS A 162 -19.70 -13.52 16.88
N LYS A 163 -19.18 -12.80 15.91
CA LYS A 163 -17.97 -11.98 16.04
C LYS A 163 -18.25 -10.51 16.33
N ILE A 164 -19.49 -10.20 16.65
CA ILE A 164 -19.93 -8.83 16.99
C ILE A 164 -20.35 -8.83 18.45
N THR A 165 -19.72 -8.00 19.25
CA THR A 165 -20.14 -7.76 20.65
C THR A 165 -21.20 -6.66 20.69
N ASP A 166 -20.79 -5.41 20.44
CA ASP A 166 -21.65 -4.24 20.51
C ASP A 166 -21.86 -3.59 19.14
N HIS A 167 -20.79 -3.50 18.35
CA HIS A 167 -20.77 -2.81 17.06
C HIS A 167 -20.10 -3.66 15.99
N TYR A 168 -20.63 -3.61 14.78
CA TYR A 168 -20.02 -4.21 13.60
C TYR A 168 -18.89 -3.33 13.05
N ALA A 169 -18.23 -3.77 11.99
CA ALA A 169 -17.08 -3.10 11.37
C ALA A 169 -17.34 -1.64 10.99
N ILE A 170 -16.27 -0.88 10.87
CA ILE A 170 -16.29 0.51 10.37
C ILE A 170 -16.55 0.48 8.86
N ILE A 171 -17.71 0.99 8.45
CA ILE A 171 -18.12 1.08 7.06
C ILE A 171 -18.71 2.47 6.75
N PRO A 172 -18.75 2.89 5.49
CA PRO A 172 -19.48 4.09 5.12
C PRO A 172 -21.00 3.86 5.27
N THR A 173 -21.71 4.89 5.73
CA THR A 173 -23.16 4.85 5.89
C THR A 173 -23.93 5.05 4.59
N GLY A 174 -23.27 5.60 3.56
CA GLY A 174 -23.93 6.07 2.34
C GLY A 174 -24.70 7.38 2.52
N GLN A 175 -24.41 8.13 3.57
CA GLN A 175 -25.07 9.39 3.95
C GLN A 175 -24.05 10.46 4.37
N GLY A 176 -24.52 11.65 4.77
CA GLY A 176 -23.68 12.68 5.36
C GLY A 176 -22.79 13.46 4.37
N PHE A 177 -22.94 13.28 3.07
CA PHE A 177 -22.03 13.82 2.04
C PHE A 177 -21.91 15.34 2.03
N GLY A 178 -22.91 16.08 2.53
CA GLY A 178 -22.81 17.53 2.71
C GLY A 178 -21.65 17.98 3.60
N ALA A 179 -21.21 17.09 4.50
CA ALA A 179 -20.09 17.37 5.38
C ALA A 179 -18.71 17.14 4.75
N LEU A 180 -18.63 16.51 3.55
CA LEU A 180 -17.35 16.20 2.90
C LEU A 180 -16.51 17.45 2.59
N SER A 181 -17.17 18.56 2.25
CA SER A 181 -16.48 19.82 1.95
C SER A 181 -15.73 20.38 3.17
N SER A 182 -16.29 20.18 4.37
CA SER A 182 -15.74 20.68 5.64
C SER A 182 -14.63 19.80 6.23
N LEU A 183 -14.38 18.63 5.67
CA LEU A 183 -13.33 17.74 6.14
C LEU A 183 -11.93 18.22 5.75
N SER A 184 -10.96 17.99 6.63
CA SER A 184 -9.55 18.15 6.32
C SER A 184 -9.11 17.22 5.18
N ALA A 185 -8.00 17.55 4.52
CA ALA A 185 -7.44 16.70 3.46
C ALA A 185 -7.12 15.28 3.98
N THR A 186 -6.62 15.19 5.20
CA THR A 186 -6.31 13.89 5.85
C THR A 186 -7.59 13.12 6.16
N ALA A 187 -8.63 13.76 6.69
CA ALA A 187 -9.90 13.12 6.97
C ALA A 187 -10.58 12.58 5.69
N LYS A 188 -10.48 13.30 4.57
CA LYS A 188 -10.95 12.83 3.26
C LYS A 188 -10.22 11.56 2.82
N LYS A 189 -8.89 11.49 3.00
CA LYS A 189 -8.08 10.29 2.67
C LYS A 189 -8.45 9.10 3.56
N VAL A 190 -8.66 9.33 4.86
CA VAL A 190 -9.12 8.27 5.78
C VAL A 190 -10.49 7.76 5.38
N TYR A 191 -11.42 8.64 5.05
CA TYR A 191 -12.74 8.25 4.55
C TYR A 191 -12.65 7.46 3.24
N GLU A 192 -11.76 7.88 2.34
CA GLU A 192 -11.54 7.18 1.07
C GLU A 192 -11.08 5.75 1.26
N ILE A 193 -10.11 5.47 2.15
CA ILE A 193 -9.66 4.08 2.38
C ILE A 193 -10.74 3.22 3.02
N ILE A 194 -11.60 3.80 3.87
CA ILE A 194 -12.75 3.08 4.43
C ILE A 194 -13.73 2.69 3.31
N CYS A 195 -14.03 3.62 2.40
CA CYS A 195 -14.90 3.35 1.25
C CYS A 195 -14.31 2.31 0.30
N ARG A 196 -13.01 2.40 -0.02
CA ARG A 196 -12.30 1.44 -0.87
C ARG A 196 -12.26 0.03 -0.28
N ARG A 197 -12.14 -0.09 1.04
CA ARG A 197 -12.17 -1.38 1.73
C ARG A 197 -13.57 -1.99 1.73
N PHE A 198 -14.60 -1.18 1.71
CA PHE A 198 -15.99 -1.59 1.75
C PHE A 198 -16.51 -2.02 0.38
N LEU A 199 -16.13 -1.33 -0.69
CA LEU A 199 -16.50 -1.65 -2.09
C LEU A 199 -15.68 -2.81 -2.65
#